data_85e5464b612bb8862a24aeffaede7dac
#
_entry.id   85e5464b612bb8862a24aeffaede7dac
#
_cell.length_a   1.000
_cell.length_b   1.000
_cell.length_c   1.000
_cell.angle_alpha   90.00
_cell.angle_beta   90.00
_cell.angle_gamma   90.00
#
_symmetry.space_group_name_H-M   'P 1'
#
loop_
_entity.id
_entity.type
_entity.pdbx_description
1 polymer ?
#
loop_
_entity_poly.entity_id
_entity_poly.type
_entity_poly.pdbx_seq_one_letter_code
_entity_poly.pdbx_strand_id
1 'polypeptide(L)'
;MKLQHTLLAPSLAVAFAAFACAQTPKLPDAPAATAAALTAPNGPSVVMETSMGRITCQFYQRQAPKAVANFIALAEGTKDWTDPTTRTVQHNKPLFNGTTFHRVIPQFMIQGGDPTGTGMGSPGYKFEDEVDPNLNFDRAGRVAMANSGPNTNGSQFFITEQPTEFLNQHYTLFGQCDDASVQVVKAIARVPRNAQDKPNTPVVLKKVTIVRGGKTKP
;
A
#
# COMPACT_ATOMS: atom_id res chain seq x y z
N MET A 1 44.35 -95.27 19.87
CA MET A 1 44.86 -93.99 20.41
C MET A 1 44.01 -92.84 19.81
N LYS A 2 43.00 -92.38 20.50
CA LYS A 2 42.17 -91.27 20.09
C LYS A 2 42.23 -90.18 21.19
N LEU A 3 42.83 -89.08 20.93
CA LEU A 3 42.82 -87.90 21.81
C LEU A 3 41.48 -87.18 21.60
N GLN A 4 40.77 -86.97 22.72
CA GLN A 4 39.62 -86.11 22.76
C GLN A 4 40.10 -84.69 23.25
N HIS A 5 39.89 -83.71 22.45
CA HIS A 5 40.12 -82.33 22.85
C HIS A 5 38.80 -81.70 23.32
N THR A 6 38.75 -81.35 24.59
CA THR A 6 37.64 -80.68 25.22
C THR A 6 37.82 -79.19 24.97
N LEU A 7 36.87 -78.60 24.22
CA LEU A 7 36.83 -77.17 24.01
C LEU A 7 36.00 -76.46 25.09
N LEU A 8 36.66 -75.61 25.89
CA LEU A 8 36.04 -74.66 26.81
C LEU A 8 35.54 -73.46 26.03
N ALA A 9 34.26 -73.15 26.13
CA ALA A 9 33.71 -71.94 25.59
C ALA A 9 33.74 -70.79 26.66
N PRO A 10 34.21 -69.60 26.33
CA PRO A 10 34.14 -68.47 27.26
C PRO A 10 32.76 -67.82 27.16
N SER A 11 32.13 -67.64 28.30
CA SER A 11 30.90 -66.88 28.48
C SER A 11 31.17 -65.36 28.29
N LEU A 12 30.57 -64.77 27.27
CA LEU A 12 30.65 -63.35 27.02
C LEU A 12 29.54 -62.63 27.83
N ALA A 13 29.91 -61.92 28.88
CA ALA A 13 29.02 -61.07 29.65
C ALA A 13 28.74 -59.76 28.85
N VAL A 14 27.51 -59.58 28.37
CA VAL A 14 27.06 -58.36 27.73
C VAL A 14 26.69 -57.37 28.82
N ALA A 15 27.50 -56.34 28.98
CA ALA A 15 27.19 -55.19 29.83
C ALA A 15 26.23 -54.26 29.07
N PHE A 16 24.97 -54.12 29.54
CA PHE A 16 24.03 -53.12 29.09
C PHE A 16 24.44 -51.75 29.63
N ALA A 17 25.02 -50.93 28.78
CA ALA A 17 25.25 -49.50 29.10
C ALA A 17 23.90 -48.76 28.95
N ALA A 18 23.33 -48.31 30.06
CA ALA A 18 22.18 -47.43 30.06
C ALA A 18 22.58 -46.05 29.49
N PHE A 19 22.13 -45.75 28.25
CA PHE A 19 22.23 -44.43 27.69
C PHE A 19 21.27 -43.50 28.44
N ALA A 20 21.80 -42.67 29.33
CA ALA A 20 21.09 -41.54 29.92
C ALA A 20 20.74 -40.55 28.80
N CYS A 21 19.44 -40.48 28.47
CA CYS A 21 18.94 -39.45 27.52
C CYS A 21 19.13 -38.09 28.18
N ALA A 22 20.18 -37.35 27.77
CA ALA A 22 20.40 -36.00 28.18
C ALA A 22 19.27 -35.13 27.61
N GLN A 23 18.38 -34.63 28.48
CA GLN A 23 17.37 -33.64 28.12
C GLN A 23 18.11 -32.35 27.70
N THR A 24 18.01 -31.99 26.43
CA THR A 24 18.44 -30.68 25.96
C THR A 24 17.66 -29.59 26.71
N PRO A 25 18.32 -28.60 27.29
CA PRO A 25 17.63 -27.49 27.92
C PRO A 25 16.76 -26.79 26.89
N LYS A 26 15.43 -26.72 27.12
CA LYS A 26 14.52 -25.93 26.30
C LYS A 26 14.94 -24.46 26.47
N LEU A 27 15.43 -23.83 25.37
CA LEU A 27 15.63 -22.39 25.35
C LEU A 27 14.29 -21.70 25.70
N PRO A 28 14.31 -20.62 26.49
CA PRO A 28 13.11 -19.82 26.73
C PRO A 28 12.58 -19.32 25.40
N ASP A 29 11.28 -19.55 25.18
CA ASP A 29 10.60 -19.03 23.98
C ASP A 29 10.81 -17.51 23.96
N ALA A 30 11.34 -16.99 22.85
CA ALA A 30 11.41 -15.54 22.64
C ALA A 30 9.99 -14.97 22.82
N PRO A 31 9.83 -13.83 23.53
CA PRO A 31 8.52 -13.22 23.68
C PRO A 31 7.95 -13.04 22.28
N ALA A 32 6.75 -13.59 22.04
CA ALA A 32 6.05 -13.41 20.77
C ALA A 32 5.99 -11.90 20.51
N ALA A 33 6.64 -11.45 19.43
CA ALA A 33 6.54 -10.06 19.01
C ALA A 33 5.05 -9.79 18.86
N THR A 34 4.50 -8.96 19.75
CA THR A 34 3.10 -8.55 19.69
C THR A 34 2.95 -7.87 18.34
N ALA A 35 2.27 -8.53 17.40
CA ALA A 35 2.01 -7.92 16.10
C ALA A 35 1.38 -6.56 16.38
N ALA A 36 2.08 -5.48 16.03
CA ALA A 36 1.57 -4.14 16.22
C ALA A 36 0.18 -4.09 15.58
N ALA A 37 -0.83 -3.75 16.37
CA ALA A 37 -2.21 -3.72 15.88
C ALA A 37 -2.23 -2.78 14.68
N LEU A 38 -2.57 -3.33 13.51
CA LEU A 38 -2.56 -2.57 12.26
C LEU A 38 -3.49 -1.37 12.42
N THR A 39 -2.95 -0.17 12.20
CA THR A 39 -3.76 1.05 12.24
C THR A 39 -4.86 0.95 11.18
N ALA A 40 -6.12 0.94 11.62
CA ALA A 40 -7.28 0.90 10.74
C ALA A 40 -7.62 2.30 10.22
N PRO A 41 -8.13 2.42 8.98
CA PRO A 41 -8.69 3.66 8.50
C PRO A 41 -9.85 4.15 9.40
N ASN A 42 -9.96 5.46 9.58
CA ASN A 42 -10.88 6.07 10.55
C ASN A 42 -11.65 7.28 10.01
N GLY A 43 -11.49 7.58 8.74
CA GLY A 43 -12.15 8.68 8.04
C GLY A 43 -13.23 8.22 7.07
N PRO A 44 -13.76 9.15 6.26
CA PRO A 44 -14.66 8.84 5.15
C PRO A 44 -14.07 7.87 4.16
N SER A 45 -14.95 7.28 3.33
CA SER A 45 -14.52 6.50 2.17
C SER A 45 -14.57 7.35 0.91
N VAL A 46 -13.74 6.98 -0.08
CA VAL A 46 -13.78 7.53 -1.43
C VAL A 46 -14.08 6.42 -2.43
N VAL A 47 -14.95 6.73 -3.38
CA VAL A 47 -15.25 5.88 -4.54
C VAL A 47 -14.74 6.60 -5.77
N MET A 48 -13.80 5.98 -6.48
CA MET A 48 -13.20 6.44 -7.73
C MET A 48 -13.72 5.58 -8.87
N GLU A 49 -14.61 6.13 -9.71
CA GLU A 49 -15.09 5.48 -10.93
C GLU A 49 -14.08 5.69 -12.03
N THR A 50 -13.44 4.62 -12.48
CA THR A 50 -12.47 4.70 -13.58
C THR A 50 -13.01 4.11 -14.87
N SER A 51 -12.29 4.29 -15.98
CA SER A 51 -12.60 3.61 -17.25
C SER A 51 -12.39 2.09 -17.19
N MET A 52 -11.70 1.58 -16.14
CA MET A 52 -11.35 0.17 -15.97
C MET A 52 -11.98 -0.49 -14.74
N GLY A 53 -12.85 0.23 -14.01
CA GLY A 53 -13.53 -0.31 -12.84
C GLY A 53 -13.55 0.70 -11.69
N ARG A 54 -14.21 0.28 -10.62
CA ARG A 54 -14.37 1.07 -9.39
C ARG A 54 -13.24 0.77 -8.42
N ILE A 55 -12.70 1.82 -7.81
CA ILE A 55 -11.73 1.74 -6.71
C ILE A 55 -12.36 2.40 -5.49
N THR A 56 -12.46 1.67 -4.40
CA THR A 56 -12.99 2.16 -3.11
C THR A 56 -11.89 2.12 -2.07
N CYS A 57 -11.64 3.24 -1.39
CA CYS A 57 -10.65 3.33 -0.32
C CYS A 57 -11.24 4.08 0.87
N GLN A 58 -10.72 3.83 2.06
CA GLN A 58 -11.07 4.56 3.28
C GLN A 58 -9.86 5.36 3.77
N PHE A 59 -10.10 6.57 4.29
CA PHE A 59 -9.04 7.48 4.68
C PHE A 59 -8.54 7.27 6.11
N TYR A 60 -7.28 7.62 6.34
CA TYR A 60 -6.62 7.75 7.65
C TYR A 60 -6.70 9.21 8.14
N GLN A 61 -7.91 9.67 8.43
CA GLN A 61 -8.17 11.10 8.72
C GLN A 61 -7.44 11.60 9.98
N ARG A 62 -7.20 10.74 10.96
CA ARG A 62 -6.47 11.14 12.19
C ARG A 62 -4.98 11.26 11.94
N GLN A 63 -4.42 10.43 11.08
CA GLN A 63 -2.99 10.36 10.81
C GLN A 63 -2.52 11.36 9.73
N ALA A 64 -3.39 11.67 8.78
CA ALA A 64 -3.10 12.60 7.68
C ALA A 64 -4.27 13.57 7.45
N PRO A 65 -4.65 14.39 8.46
CA PRO A 65 -5.84 15.25 8.38
C PRO A 65 -5.79 16.26 7.25
N LYS A 66 -4.63 16.86 6.95
CA LYS A 66 -4.48 17.86 5.88
C LYS A 66 -4.58 17.24 4.49
N ALA A 67 -3.92 16.09 4.28
CA ALA A 67 -3.98 15.37 3.01
C ALA A 67 -5.40 14.88 2.73
N VAL A 68 -6.09 14.31 3.74
CA VAL A 68 -7.49 13.87 3.62
C VAL A 68 -8.40 15.07 3.33
N ALA A 69 -8.30 16.16 4.09
CA ALA A 69 -9.11 17.36 3.87
C ALA A 69 -8.86 17.96 2.48
N ASN A 70 -7.61 18.03 2.04
CA ASN A 70 -7.24 18.51 0.73
C ASN A 70 -7.82 17.65 -0.40
N PHE A 71 -7.66 16.32 -0.30
CA PHE A 71 -8.21 15.40 -1.30
C PHE A 71 -9.73 15.52 -1.41
N ILE A 72 -10.44 15.52 -0.26
CA ILE A 72 -11.89 15.67 -0.21
C ILE A 72 -12.33 16.98 -0.86
N ALA A 73 -11.71 18.10 -0.47
CA ALA A 73 -12.09 19.41 -0.96
C ALA A 73 -11.86 19.57 -2.48
N LEU A 74 -10.78 18.99 -3.02
CA LEU A 74 -10.53 18.94 -4.45
C LEU A 74 -11.50 18.00 -5.19
N ALA A 75 -11.86 16.87 -4.58
CA ALA A 75 -12.81 15.92 -5.14
C ALA A 75 -14.23 16.50 -5.23
N GLU A 76 -14.62 17.30 -4.24
CA GLU A 76 -15.94 17.94 -4.17
C GLU A 76 -15.99 19.32 -4.84
N GLY A 77 -14.83 19.89 -5.20
CA GLY A 77 -14.73 21.21 -5.78
C GLY A 77 -14.95 22.35 -4.77
N THR A 78 -14.86 22.07 -3.46
CA THR A 78 -15.04 23.07 -2.40
C THR A 78 -13.76 23.86 -2.09
N LYS A 79 -12.63 23.48 -2.69
CA LYS A 79 -11.36 24.22 -2.63
C LYS A 79 -10.98 24.71 -4.01
N ASP A 80 -10.67 25.99 -4.09
CA ASP A 80 -10.15 26.59 -5.31
C ASP A 80 -8.79 26.00 -5.69
N TRP A 81 -8.58 25.83 -6.99
CA TRP A 81 -7.32 25.38 -7.54
C TRP A 81 -7.03 26.13 -8.84
N THR A 82 -5.77 26.30 -9.16
CA THR A 82 -5.35 26.94 -10.41
C THR A 82 -5.10 25.90 -11.48
N ASP A 83 -5.81 26.01 -12.60
CA ASP A 83 -5.56 25.16 -13.77
C ASP A 83 -4.18 25.51 -14.37
N PRO A 84 -3.22 24.57 -14.36
CA PRO A 84 -1.86 24.87 -14.80
C PRO A 84 -1.74 25.13 -16.30
N THR A 85 -2.74 24.72 -17.10
CA THR A 85 -2.78 24.94 -18.55
C THR A 85 -3.27 26.34 -18.89
N THR A 86 -4.38 26.75 -18.27
CA THR A 86 -5.02 28.05 -18.56
C THR A 86 -4.56 29.15 -17.62
N ARG A 87 -3.93 28.79 -16.48
CA ARG A 87 -3.53 29.68 -15.38
C ARG A 87 -4.70 30.40 -14.71
N THR A 88 -5.92 29.87 -14.89
CA THR A 88 -7.13 30.42 -14.28
C THR A 88 -7.47 29.69 -12.99
N VAL A 89 -7.99 30.43 -12.02
CA VAL A 89 -8.52 29.83 -10.78
C VAL A 89 -9.85 29.16 -11.10
N GLN A 90 -9.98 27.94 -10.67
CA GLN A 90 -11.19 27.14 -10.79
C GLN A 90 -11.94 27.17 -9.46
N HIS A 91 -13.14 27.73 -9.49
CA HIS A 91 -14.06 27.82 -8.35
C HIS A 91 -15.15 26.77 -8.45
N ASN A 92 -15.52 26.16 -7.34
CA ASN A 92 -16.62 25.17 -7.27
C ASN A 92 -16.49 24.05 -8.33
N LYS A 93 -15.27 23.67 -8.70
CA LYS A 93 -14.99 22.69 -9.74
C LYS A 93 -14.18 21.51 -9.20
N PRO A 94 -14.72 20.28 -9.19
CA PRO A 94 -13.98 19.08 -8.85
C PRO A 94 -12.73 18.93 -9.73
N LEU A 95 -11.55 18.77 -9.10
CA LEU A 95 -10.29 18.67 -9.84
C LEU A 95 -10.14 17.31 -10.51
N PHE A 96 -10.53 16.23 -9.84
CA PHE A 96 -10.15 14.88 -10.27
C PHE A 96 -10.99 14.32 -11.42
N ASN A 97 -12.21 14.82 -11.62
CA ASN A 97 -13.11 14.31 -12.65
C ASN A 97 -12.55 14.56 -14.05
N GLY A 98 -12.37 13.50 -14.82
CA GLY A 98 -11.79 13.56 -16.18
C GLY A 98 -10.26 13.50 -16.22
N THR A 99 -9.56 13.51 -15.06
CA THR A 99 -8.11 13.31 -15.02
C THR A 99 -7.75 11.85 -15.33
N THR A 100 -6.47 11.56 -15.50
CA THR A 100 -6.00 10.23 -15.86
C THR A 100 -4.98 9.70 -14.87
N PHE A 101 -4.85 8.37 -14.82
CA PHE A 101 -3.66 7.75 -14.26
C PHE A 101 -2.55 7.88 -15.31
N HIS A 102 -1.73 8.89 -15.15
CA HIS A 102 -0.72 9.30 -16.13
C HIS A 102 0.60 8.52 -16.04
N ARG A 103 0.80 7.77 -14.95
CA ARG A 103 1.97 6.90 -14.73
C ARG A 103 1.51 5.61 -14.07
N VAL A 104 1.83 4.45 -14.68
CA VAL A 104 1.46 3.13 -14.18
C VAL A 104 2.65 2.18 -14.27
N ILE A 105 2.98 1.52 -13.17
CA ILE A 105 4.12 0.61 -13.10
C ILE A 105 3.66 -0.70 -12.45
N PRO A 106 3.67 -1.84 -13.18
CA PRO A 106 3.40 -3.15 -12.62
C PRO A 106 4.31 -3.46 -11.43
N GLN A 107 3.78 -4.16 -10.45
CA GLN A 107 4.47 -4.53 -9.22
C GLN A 107 4.94 -3.31 -8.39
N PHE A 108 4.34 -2.14 -8.61
CA PHE A 108 4.64 -0.94 -7.85
C PHE A 108 3.37 -0.14 -7.56
N MET A 109 2.93 0.74 -8.48
CA MET A 109 1.80 1.65 -8.20
C MET A 109 1.16 2.19 -9.48
N ILE A 110 -0.01 2.81 -9.31
CA ILE A 110 -0.63 3.70 -10.31
C ILE A 110 -0.68 5.12 -9.74
N GLN A 111 -0.35 6.14 -10.54
CA GLN A 111 -0.30 7.54 -10.13
C GLN A 111 -1.22 8.40 -10.99
N GLY A 112 -2.02 9.23 -10.31
CA GLY A 112 -2.99 10.13 -10.92
C GLY A 112 -3.10 11.47 -10.16
N GLY A 113 -4.21 12.21 -10.41
CA GLY A 113 -4.48 13.47 -9.71
C GLY A 113 -3.78 14.69 -10.28
N ASP A 114 -3.15 14.56 -11.44
CA ASP A 114 -2.61 15.68 -12.22
C ASP A 114 -3.68 16.20 -13.19
N PRO A 115 -4.13 17.45 -13.08
CA PRO A 115 -5.11 18.01 -14.00
C PRO A 115 -4.64 18.08 -15.47
N THR A 116 -3.31 18.06 -15.73
CA THR A 116 -2.77 18.07 -17.08
C THR A 116 -2.52 16.66 -17.65
N GLY A 117 -2.45 15.64 -16.79
CA GLY A 117 -2.11 14.26 -17.19
C GLY A 117 -0.69 14.10 -17.74
N THR A 118 0.23 15.01 -17.39
CA THR A 118 1.65 14.99 -17.80
C THR A 118 2.59 14.52 -16.71
N GLY A 119 2.14 14.50 -15.46
CA GLY A 119 2.95 14.29 -14.27
C GLY A 119 3.55 15.57 -13.68
N MET A 120 3.42 16.70 -14.39
CA MET A 120 4.00 17.98 -13.99
C MET A 120 2.97 18.99 -13.46
N GLY A 121 1.68 18.68 -13.60
CA GLY A 121 0.61 19.56 -13.16
C GLY A 121 0.43 19.55 -11.63
N SER A 122 -0.06 20.67 -11.11
CA SER A 122 -0.35 20.86 -9.70
C SER A 122 -1.62 21.70 -9.52
N PRO A 123 -2.22 21.73 -8.32
CA PRO A 123 -3.40 22.55 -8.05
C PRO A 123 -3.07 24.04 -7.83
N GLY A 124 -1.80 24.46 -8.01
CA GLY A 124 -1.34 25.84 -7.82
C GLY A 124 -0.84 26.15 -6.41
N TYR A 125 -0.77 25.15 -5.53
CA TYR A 125 -0.24 25.27 -4.17
C TYR A 125 0.45 23.98 -3.75
N LYS A 126 1.16 24.03 -2.62
CA LYS A 126 1.79 22.90 -1.97
C LYS A 126 1.45 22.90 -0.48
N PHE A 127 1.55 21.72 0.16
CA PHE A 127 1.43 21.58 1.62
C PHE A 127 2.43 20.56 2.16
N GLU A 128 2.66 20.60 3.46
CA GLU A 128 3.63 19.81 4.16
C GLU A 128 3.27 18.32 4.23
N ASP A 129 4.27 17.49 4.48
CA ASP A 129 4.11 16.06 4.70
C ASP A 129 3.45 15.78 6.06
N GLU A 130 2.63 14.73 6.09
CA GLU A 130 2.06 14.15 7.29
C GLU A 130 2.49 12.68 7.36
N VAL A 131 3.63 12.45 7.99
CA VAL A 131 4.21 11.10 8.11
C VAL A 131 3.92 10.54 9.50
N ASP A 132 3.11 9.47 9.56
CA ASP A 132 2.81 8.75 10.81
C ASP A 132 3.69 7.51 10.89
N PRO A 133 4.46 7.31 11.99
CA PRO A 133 5.34 6.16 12.16
C PRO A 133 4.60 4.81 12.22
N ASN A 134 3.30 4.82 12.50
CA ASN A 134 2.46 3.62 12.56
C ASN A 134 1.79 3.29 11.21
N LEU A 135 1.96 4.12 10.19
CA LEU A 135 1.48 3.87 8.84
C LEU A 135 2.63 3.53 7.90
N ASN A 136 2.64 2.30 7.43
CA ASN A 136 3.67 1.77 6.55
C ASN A 136 3.08 1.27 5.22
N PHE A 137 3.90 1.25 4.19
CA PHE A 137 3.55 0.66 2.88
C PHE A 137 3.73 -0.88 2.91
N ASP A 138 3.20 -1.53 3.93
CA ASP A 138 3.32 -2.95 4.26
C ASP A 138 2.38 -3.87 3.46
N ARG A 139 1.49 -3.29 2.67
CA ARG A 139 0.49 -4.03 1.87
C ARG A 139 0.09 -3.28 0.60
N ALA A 140 -0.59 -3.97 -0.29
CA ALA A 140 -1.24 -3.38 -1.46
C ALA A 140 -2.40 -2.44 -1.08
N GLY A 141 -2.73 -1.51 -1.98
CA GLY A 141 -3.86 -0.59 -1.82
C GLY A 141 -3.58 0.61 -0.92
N ARG A 142 -2.32 0.87 -0.55
CA ARG A 142 -1.95 2.09 0.17
C ARG A 142 -2.10 3.29 -0.75
N VAL A 143 -2.83 4.31 -0.28
CA VAL A 143 -3.02 5.58 -0.99
C VAL A 143 -2.17 6.65 -0.35
N ALA A 144 -1.30 7.27 -1.14
CA ALA A 144 -0.39 8.30 -0.64
C ALA A 144 -0.27 9.49 -1.59
N MET A 145 0.11 10.65 -1.05
CA MET A 145 0.40 11.83 -1.86
C MET A 145 1.70 11.62 -2.64
N ALA A 146 1.67 11.91 -3.94
CA ALA A 146 2.88 12.05 -4.73
C ALA A 146 3.48 13.44 -4.50
N ASN A 147 4.80 13.51 -4.39
CA ASN A 147 5.54 14.74 -4.15
C ASN A 147 6.81 14.82 -5.01
N SER A 148 7.44 15.98 -5.04
CA SER A 148 8.74 16.27 -5.73
C SER A 148 9.83 16.60 -4.69
N GLY A 149 9.80 15.96 -3.55
CA GLY A 149 10.63 16.19 -2.38
C GLY A 149 9.80 16.59 -1.17
N PRO A 150 10.41 16.75 0.01
CA PRO A 150 9.71 17.06 1.26
C PRO A 150 8.79 18.28 1.17
N ASN A 151 7.59 18.16 1.74
CA ASN A 151 6.62 19.26 1.86
C ASN A 151 6.17 19.85 0.51
N THR A 152 6.05 19.02 -0.52
CA THR A 152 5.60 19.44 -1.85
C THR A 152 4.32 18.73 -2.31
N ASN A 153 3.50 18.24 -1.38
CA ASN A 153 2.21 17.63 -1.70
C ASN A 153 1.28 18.62 -2.40
N GLY A 154 0.51 18.15 -3.35
CA GLY A 154 -0.45 18.96 -4.11
C GLY A 154 -1.76 18.22 -4.33
N SER A 155 -2.06 17.87 -5.59
CA SER A 155 -3.23 17.05 -5.94
C SER A 155 -2.86 15.64 -6.39
N GLN A 156 -1.61 15.40 -6.79
CA GLN A 156 -1.20 14.09 -7.29
C GLN A 156 -1.13 13.07 -6.15
N PHE A 157 -1.61 11.86 -6.43
CA PHE A 157 -1.59 10.73 -5.51
C PHE A 157 -1.23 9.45 -6.24
N PHE A 158 -0.83 8.43 -5.49
CA PHE A 158 -0.62 7.10 -6.02
C PHE A 158 -1.28 6.02 -5.15
N ILE A 159 -1.55 4.87 -5.77
CA ILE A 159 -2.11 3.69 -5.10
C ILE A 159 -1.17 2.52 -5.35
N THR A 160 -0.69 1.88 -4.30
CA THR A 160 0.25 0.76 -4.42
C THR A 160 -0.45 -0.53 -4.84
N GLU A 161 0.24 -1.31 -5.68
CA GLU A 161 -0.23 -2.63 -6.13
C GLU A 161 0.21 -3.77 -5.19
N GLN A 162 1.28 -3.54 -4.41
CA GLN A 162 1.90 -4.49 -3.49
C GLN A 162 2.58 -3.74 -2.33
N PRO A 163 3.14 -4.44 -1.32
CA PRO A 163 4.01 -3.81 -0.32
C PRO A 163 5.18 -3.08 -0.98
N THR A 164 5.47 -1.85 -0.50
CA THR A 164 6.52 -0.96 -1.04
C THR A 164 7.23 -0.25 0.11
N GLU A 165 7.78 -1.03 1.06
CA GLU A 165 8.32 -0.53 2.32
C GLU A 165 9.42 0.52 2.17
N PHE A 166 10.10 0.55 1.03
CA PHE A 166 11.11 1.58 0.71
C PHE A 166 10.52 3.01 0.61
N LEU A 167 9.18 3.15 0.58
CA LEU A 167 8.48 4.43 0.63
C LEU A 167 8.16 4.89 2.06
N ASN A 168 8.38 4.05 3.06
CA ASN A 168 8.09 4.37 4.46
C ASN A 168 8.80 5.65 4.87
N GLN A 169 8.10 6.50 5.61
CA GLN A 169 8.59 7.77 6.17
C GLN A 169 8.97 8.84 5.12
N HIS A 170 8.69 8.60 3.82
CA HIS A 170 8.99 9.56 2.73
C HIS A 170 7.74 10.16 2.08
N TYR A 171 6.56 9.56 2.33
CA TYR A 171 5.31 9.98 1.68
C TYR A 171 4.17 10.02 2.69
N THR A 172 3.28 11.00 2.52
CA THR A 172 2.05 11.11 3.29
C THR A 172 1.08 10.02 2.88
N LEU A 173 1.01 8.94 3.67
CA LEU A 173 0.05 7.86 3.50
C LEU A 173 -1.28 8.27 4.13
N PHE A 174 -2.35 8.38 3.34
CA PHE A 174 -3.62 8.92 3.81
C PHE A 174 -4.84 8.02 3.56
N GLY A 175 -4.67 6.83 2.93
CA GLY A 175 -5.79 5.93 2.68
C GLY A 175 -5.39 4.47 2.45
N GLN A 176 -6.41 3.60 2.54
CA GLN A 176 -6.32 2.16 2.23
C GLN A 176 -7.50 1.75 1.38
N CYS A 177 -7.22 1.10 0.26
CA CYS A 177 -8.24 0.51 -0.61
C CYS A 177 -8.57 -0.92 -0.17
N ASP A 178 -9.78 -1.37 -0.48
CA ASP A 178 -10.21 -2.75 -0.26
C ASP A 178 -9.57 -3.72 -1.27
N ASP A 179 -9.67 -5.02 -1.00
CA ASP A 179 -9.03 -6.06 -1.81
C ASP A 179 -9.60 -6.12 -3.24
N ALA A 180 -10.89 -5.87 -3.43
CA ALA A 180 -11.52 -5.82 -4.75
C ALA A 180 -10.94 -4.68 -5.58
N SER A 181 -10.74 -3.51 -4.95
CA SER A 181 -10.12 -2.35 -5.57
C SER A 181 -8.65 -2.58 -5.92
N VAL A 182 -7.91 -3.33 -5.10
CA VAL A 182 -6.54 -3.73 -5.41
C VAL A 182 -6.46 -4.53 -6.72
N GLN A 183 -7.46 -5.36 -7.05
CA GLN A 183 -7.49 -6.06 -8.34
C GLN A 183 -7.64 -5.09 -9.52
N VAL A 184 -8.46 -4.03 -9.37
CA VAL A 184 -8.58 -2.96 -10.37
C VAL A 184 -7.26 -2.19 -10.51
N VAL A 185 -6.61 -1.85 -9.40
CA VAL A 185 -5.27 -1.21 -9.40
C VAL A 185 -4.25 -2.07 -10.15
N LYS A 186 -4.23 -3.39 -9.89
CA LYS A 186 -3.36 -4.34 -10.60
C LYS A 186 -3.64 -4.40 -12.09
N ALA A 187 -4.91 -4.37 -12.50
CA ALA A 187 -5.30 -4.35 -13.90
C ALA A 187 -4.83 -3.05 -14.59
N ILE A 188 -5.01 -1.90 -13.94
CA ILE A 188 -4.56 -0.60 -14.45
C ILE A 188 -3.02 -0.55 -14.56
N ALA A 189 -2.30 -1.06 -13.57
CA ALA A 189 -0.84 -1.07 -13.57
C ALA A 189 -0.24 -1.86 -14.75
N ARG A 190 -1.01 -2.77 -15.37
CA ARG A 190 -0.58 -3.68 -16.45
C ARG A 190 -1.01 -3.27 -17.83
N VAL A 191 -1.70 -2.14 -18.00
CA VAL A 191 -2.05 -1.67 -19.34
C VAL A 191 -0.80 -1.39 -20.19
N PRO A 192 -0.84 -1.53 -21.51
CA PRO A 192 0.25 -1.12 -22.39
C PRO A 192 0.61 0.35 -22.16
N ARG A 193 1.90 0.61 -21.96
CA ARG A 193 2.45 1.93 -21.64
C ARG A 193 3.70 2.25 -22.45
N ASN A 194 4.03 3.52 -22.55
CA ASN A 194 5.24 3.99 -23.21
C ASN A 194 6.47 3.91 -22.28
N ALA A 195 7.63 4.34 -22.76
CA ALA A 195 8.89 4.32 -22.02
C ALA A 195 8.92 5.25 -20.79
N GLN A 196 7.96 6.17 -20.66
CA GLN A 196 7.76 7.05 -19.51
C GLN A 196 6.66 6.52 -18.56
N ASP A 197 6.29 5.25 -18.66
CA ASP A 197 5.24 4.59 -17.89
C ASP A 197 3.83 5.17 -18.06
N LYS A 198 3.60 5.98 -19.09
CA LYS A 198 2.28 6.54 -19.39
C LYS A 198 1.46 5.53 -20.20
N PRO A 199 0.22 5.23 -19.78
CA PRO A 199 -0.68 4.37 -20.54
C PRO A 199 -0.84 4.84 -22.00
N ASN A 200 -0.71 3.91 -22.97
CA ASN A 200 -0.92 4.21 -24.39
C ASN A 200 -2.38 4.59 -24.67
N THR A 201 -3.32 3.93 -23.98
CA THR A 201 -4.73 4.32 -23.94
C THR A 201 -5.01 4.94 -22.58
N PRO A 202 -5.51 6.19 -22.49
CA PRO A 202 -5.74 6.85 -21.22
C PRO A 202 -6.67 6.07 -20.30
N VAL A 203 -6.23 5.83 -19.05
CA VAL A 203 -7.09 5.32 -18.00
C VAL A 203 -7.68 6.52 -17.25
N VAL A 204 -8.96 6.78 -17.52
CA VAL A 204 -9.65 8.00 -17.04
C VAL A 204 -10.28 7.76 -15.67
N LEU A 205 -10.07 8.71 -14.76
CA LEU A 205 -10.79 8.86 -13.50
C LEU A 205 -12.08 9.67 -13.80
N LYS A 206 -13.18 8.94 -14.04
CA LYS A 206 -14.44 9.53 -14.52
C LYS A 206 -15.13 10.38 -13.46
N LYS A 207 -15.15 9.88 -12.22
CA LYS A 207 -15.80 10.56 -11.09
C LYS A 207 -15.17 10.13 -9.78
N VAL A 208 -15.05 11.07 -8.85
CA VAL A 208 -14.68 10.82 -7.47
C VAL A 208 -15.83 11.23 -6.56
N THR A 209 -16.25 10.33 -5.68
CA THR A 209 -17.34 10.55 -4.73
C THR A 209 -16.86 10.27 -3.31
N ILE A 210 -17.11 11.19 -2.40
CA ILE A 210 -16.82 11.04 -0.96
C ILE A 210 -18.06 10.48 -0.26
N VAL A 211 -17.87 9.40 0.48
CA VAL A 211 -18.93 8.73 1.25
C VAL A 211 -18.67 8.96 2.73
N ARG A 212 -19.53 9.75 3.36
CA ARG A 212 -19.49 10.08 4.79
C ARG A 212 -20.55 9.25 5.52
N GLY A 213 -20.16 8.62 6.63
CA GLY A 213 -21.10 7.99 7.56
C GLY A 213 -21.89 6.84 6.94
N GLY A 214 -21.25 5.71 6.69
CA GLY A 214 -21.91 4.48 6.31
C GLY A 214 -20.85 3.45 5.93
N LYS A 215 -20.92 2.28 6.54
CA LYS A 215 -20.23 1.11 6.02
C LYS A 215 -20.68 0.97 4.56
N THR A 216 -19.75 1.06 3.61
CA THR A 216 -20.04 0.64 2.24
C THR A 216 -20.59 -0.78 2.32
N LYS A 217 -21.88 -0.95 2.03
CA LYS A 217 -22.47 -2.28 1.89
C LYS A 217 -21.77 -2.98 0.72
N PRO A 218 -21.38 -4.25 0.88
CA PRO A 218 -20.67 -5.01 -0.16
C PRO A 218 -21.43 -5.11 -1.45
#